data_074b8fd1d03daa0bf6f6f8a7bbbe2e38
#
_entry.id   074b8fd1d03daa0bf6f6f8a7bbbe2e38
#
_cell.length_a   1.000
_cell.length_b   1.000
_cell.length_c   1.000
_cell.angle_alpha   90.00
_cell.angle_beta   90.00
_cell.angle_gamma   90.00
#
_symmetry.space_group_name_H-M   'P 1'
#
loop_
_entity.id
_entity.type
_entity.pdbx_description
1 polymer ?
#
loop_
_entity_poly.entity_id
_entity_poly.type
_entity_poly.pdbx_seq_one_letter_code
_entity_poly.pdbx_strand_id
1 'polypeptide(L)'
;MLATAGSLIATIWAALHLRTLLVAALTFLLLADYFKTRRPKNYPPGPWGLPFVGNIFQLDFGQPHLSIQPFVKKYGNIFSLNLGDITSVVITGLPLIKETFTHIEQNILNRPLSVMQERITNKNGLIFSSGQTWKEQRRFALMTLRNFGLGKKSLEQRMQEEAHYLVEAIREEKGKPFNPHFSINNAVSNIICSVTFGERFEYHDSRFQEMLRLLDEVMYLETTMISQLYNIFPWIMKYIPGSHQTVFRNWEKLKLFVSSMIDDHRKDWNPEEPRDFIDAFLKEMSKYPEKTTSFNEENLICSTLDLFFAGTETTSTTLRWALLYMALYPEVQEKVQAEIDRVIGQKRAASLADRESMPYTNAVIHEVQRMGNIIPLNVPREVAMDTTLNGFHLPKGTMVLTNLTALHRDPKEWATPDVFNPEHFLENGQFKKRESFLPFSMGKRACLGEQLARSELFIFFTSLMQKFTFKPPTNEKLSLKFRNGLTLSPVTHRICAVPRE
;
A
#
# COMPACT_ATOMS: atom_id res chain seq x y z
N MET A 1 42.94 41.88 -41.25
CA MET A 1 43.42 41.87 -39.87
C MET A 1 42.54 42.70 -38.90
N LEU A 2 42.17 43.95 -39.19
CA LEU A 2 41.34 44.77 -38.27
C LEU A 2 39.88 44.21 -38.12
N ALA A 3 39.30 43.70 -39.20
CA ALA A 3 37.95 43.12 -39.17
C ALA A 3 37.88 41.78 -38.40
N THR A 4 38.93 40.98 -38.45
CA THR A 4 39.05 39.71 -37.70
C THR A 4 39.27 39.95 -36.19
N ALA A 5 40.01 40.98 -35.82
CA ALA A 5 40.23 41.39 -34.45
C ALA A 5 38.91 41.92 -33.80
N GLY A 6 38.12 42.72 -34.54
CA GLY A 6 36.84 43.23 -34.06
C GLY A 6 35.80 42.12 -33.84
N SER A 7 35.75 41.12 -34.76
CA SER A 7 34.90 39.92 -34.59
C SER A 7 35.30 39.09 -33.37
N LEU A 8 36.57 38.90 -33.13
CA LEU A 8 37.06 38.13 -31.98
C LEU A 8 36.75 38.83 -30.64
N ILE A 9 36.90 40.15 -30.58
CA ILE A 9 36.56 40.97 -29.38
C ILE A 9 35.06 40.92 -29.12
N ALA A 10 34.22 41.05 -30.18
CA ALA A 10 32.77 40.94 -30.03
C ALA A 10 32.34 39.57 -29.55
N THR A 11 32.98 38.49 -30.05
CA THR A 11 32.71 37.11 -29.62
C THR A 11 33.10 36.86 -28.14
N ILE A 12 34.28 37.38 -27.75
CA ILE A 12 34.74 37.30 -26.33
C ILE A 12 33.85 38.13 -25.43
N TRP A 13 33.40 39.29 -25.86
CA TRP A 13 32.48 40.14 -25.10
C TRP A 13 31.11 39.52 -24.94
N ALA A 14 30.56 38.93 -25.99
CA ALA A 14 29.30 38.16 -25.93
C ALA A 14 29.42 36.93 -25.05
N ALA A 15 30.55 36.21 -25.10
CA ALA A 15 30.81 35.06 -24.22
C ALA A 15 30.96 35.44 -22.74
N LEU A 16 31.61 36.58 -22.43
CA LEU A 16 31.72 37.15 -21.09
C LEU A 16 30.35 37.56 -20.55
N HIS A 17 29.50 38.22 -21.34
CA HIS A 17 28.14 38.57 -20.97
C HIS A 17 27.28 37.35 -20.75
N LEU A 18 27.35 36.32 -21.61
CA LEU A 18 26.63 35.07 -21.46
C LEU A 18 27.03 34.35 -20.15
N ARG A 19 28.34 34.27 -19.87
CA ARG A 19 28.82 33.67 -18.58
C ARG A 19 28.28 34.42 -17.38
N THR A 20 28.33 35.74 -17.39
CA THR A 20 27.86 36.59 -16.29
C THR A 20 26.34 36.40 -16.10
N LEU A 21 25.56 36.34 -17.19
CA LEU A 21 24.12 36.09 -17.14
C LEU A 21 23.83 34.71 -16.60
N LEU A 22 24.57 33.68 -17.02
CA LEU A 22 24.40 32.31 -16.50
C LEU A 22 24.72 32.19 -15.03
N VAL A 23 25.81 32.84 -14.57
CA VAL A 23 26.15 32.86 -13.13
C VAL A 23 25.11 33.63 -12.33
N ALA A 24 24.63 34.77 -12.84
CA ALA A 24 23.58 35.53 -12.18
C ALA A 24 22.26 34.73 -12.09
N ALA A 25 21.87 34.08 -13.20
CA ALA A 25 20.70 33.21 -13.22
C ALA A 25 20.84 32.04 -12.25
N LEU A 26 21.99 31.36 -12.24
CA LEU A 26 22.25 30.25 -11.30
C LEU A 26 22.20 30.75 -9.85
N THR A 27 22.83 31.87 -9.55
CA THR A 27 22.82 32.47 -8.20
C THR A 27 21.39 32.83 -7.80
N PHE A 28 20.64 33.44 -8.70
CA PHE A 28 19.23 33.74 -8.44
C PHE A 28 18.39 32.47 -8.16
N LEU A 29 18.57 31.43 -8.97
CA LEU A 29 17.87 30.15 -8.79
C LEU A 29 18.24 29.51 -7.45
N LEU A 30 19.53 29.50 -7.08
CA LEU A 30 19.98 28.96 -5.79
C LEU A 30 19.42 29.75 -4.60
N LEU A 31 19.40 31.08 -4.69
CA LEU A 31 18.80 31.93 -3.66
C LEU A 31 17.29 31.73 -3.58
N ALA A 32 16.61 31.66 -4.71
CA ALA A 32 15.17 31.41 -4.76
C ALA A 32 14.82 30.06 -4.12
N ASP A 33 15.59 29.01 -4.45
CA ASP A 33 15.44 27.68 -3.84
C ASP A 33 15.72 27.73 -2.33
N TYR A 34 16.80 28.39 -1.90
CA TYR A 34 17.12 28.55 -0.48
C TYR A 34 15.99 29.23 0.29
N PHE A 35 15.40 30.33 -0.23
CA PHE A 35 14.28 31.01 0.43
C PHE A 35 13.00 30.16 0.43
N LYS A 36 12.75 29.40 -0.65
CA LYS A 36 11.61 28.51 -0.77
C LYS A 36 11.68 27.34 0.20
N THR A 37 12.86 26.74 0.35
CA THR A 37 13.09 25.53 1.15
C THR A 37 13.51 25.83 2.59
N ARG A 38 13.63 27.11 2.96
CA ARG A 38 14.01 27.52 4.31
C ARG A 38 13.01 27.02 5.33
N ARG A 39 13.52 26.28 6.32
CA ARG A 39 12.70 25.72 7.40
C ARG A 39 12.02 26.85 8.21
N PRO A 40 10.71 26.73 8.48
CA PRO A 40 10.01 27.64 9.37
C PRO A 40 10.62 27.64 10.79
N LYS A 41 10.31 28.67 11.57
CA LYS A 41 10.68 28.70 12.99
C LYS A 41 10.01 27.55 13.72
N ASN A 42 10.71 26.88 14.61
CA ASN A 42 10.25 25.70 15.36
C ASN A 42 9.83 24.51 14.48
N TYR A 43 10.44 24.36 13.30
CA TYR A 43 10.22 23.19 12.45
C TYR A 43 11.06 21.99 12.93
N PRO A 44 10.61 20.73 12.73
CA PRO A 44 11.36 19.54 13.14
C PRO A 44 12.78 19.52 12.57
N PRO A 45 13.80 19.08 13.35
CA PRO A 45 15.18 18.96 12.87
C PRO A 45 15.26 17.94 11.73
N GLY A 46 16.33 17.99 10.96
CA GLY A 46 16.56 17.00 9.89
C GLY A 46 17.86 17.27 9.14
N PRO A 47 18.28 16.37 8.26
CA PRO A 47 19.48 16.51 7.47
C PRO A 47 19.40 17.72 6.52
N TRP A 48 20.57 18.22 6.12
CA TRP A 48 20.67 19.24 5.09
C TRP A 48 20.37 18.61 3.73
N GLY A 49 19.49 19.24 2.96
CA GLY A 49 19.19 18.85 1.59
C GLY A 49 20.06 19.58 0.58
N LEU A 50 20.24 19.00 -0.59
CA LEU A 50 20.84 19.66 -1.74
C LEU A 50 19.82 20.59 -2.41
N PRO A 51 20.25 21.69 -3.05
CA PRO A 51 19.36 22.56 -3.80
C PRO A 51 18.49 21.78 -4.81
N PHE A 52 17.23 22.15 -4.94
CA PHE A 52 16.20 21.61 -5.83
C PHE A 52 15.79 20.15 -5.58
N VAL A 53 16.69 19.30 -5.11
CA VAL A 53 16.43 17.86 -4.92
C VAL A 53 16.24 17.47 -3.45
N GLY A 54 16.62 18.35 -2.52
CA GLY A 54 16.49 18.05 -1.08
C GLY A 54 17.34 16.87 -0.63
N ASN A 55 16.72 15.92 0.07
CA ASN A 55 17.38 14.76 0.66
C ASN A 55 17.29 13.48 -0.21
N ILE A 56 16.84 13.59 -1.46
CA ILE A 56 16.58 12.43 -2.32
C ILE A 56 17.80 11.52 -2.44
N PHE A 57 18.99 12.08 -2.65
CA PHE A 57 20.24 11.30 -2.78
C PHE A 57 20.76 10.72 -1.46
N GLN A 58 20.15 11.06 -0.33
CA GLN A 58 20.46 10.48 0.98
C GLN A 58 19.56 9.26 1.30
N LEU A 59 18.61 8.94 0.41
CA LEU A 59 17.69 7.83 0.54
C LEU A 59 17.98 6.75 -0.50
N ASP A 60 17.86 5.50 -0.09
CA ASP A 60 17.87 4.36 -0.99
C ASP A 60 16.42 4.06 -1.42
N PHE A 61 16.10 4.34 -2.68
CA PHE A 61 14.76 4.08 -3.23
C PHE A 61 14.41 2.58 -3.34
N GLY A 62 15.41 1.70 -3.31
CA GLY A 62 15.18 0.26 -3.23
C GLY A 62 14.66 -0.18 -1.85
N GLN A 63 14.99 0.59 -0.80
CA GLN A 63 14.59 0.29 0.58
C GLN A 63 14.45 1.58 1.42
N PRO A 64 13.52 2.48 1.04
CA PRO A 64 13.42 3.81 1.65
C PRO A 64 13.12 3.74 3.15
N HIS A 65 12.33 2.78 3.58
CA HIS A 65 11.97 2.55 4.98
C HIS A 65 13.16 2.13 5.86
N LEU A 66 14.20 1.53 5.29
CA LEU A 66 15.44 1.20 6.01
C LEU A 66 16.41 2.37 5.97
N SER A 67 16.50 3.09 4.85
CA SER A 67 17.41 4.22 4.68
C SER A 67 17.11 5.42 5.60
N ILE A 68 15.88 5.52 6.12
CA ILE A 68 15.52 6.57 7.09
C ILE A 68 15.87 6.22 8.55
N GLN A 69 16.18 4.96 8.89
CA GLN A 69 16.45 4.56 10.28
C GLN A 69 17.66 5.24 10.92
N PRO A 70 18.77 5.55 10.20
CA PRO A 70 19.85 6.35 10.74
C PRO A 70 19.42 7.75 11.20
N PHE A 71 18.43 8.35 10.53
CA PHE A 71 17.89 9.66 10.91
C PHE A 71 17.07 9.58 12.20
N VAL A 72 16.33 8.49 12.43
CA VAL A 72 15.65 8.24 13.72
C VAL A 72 16.65 8.25 14.86
N LYS A 73 17.78 7.55 14.70
CA LYS A 73 18.85 7.52 15.72
C LYS A 73 19.49 8.89 15.96
N LYS A 74 19.60 9.72 14.90
CA LYS A 74 20.27 11.03 14.98
C LYS A 74 19.36 12.15 15.47
N TYR A 75 18.11 12.20 15.02
CA TYR A 75 17.19 13.32 15.27
C TYR A 75 16.04 12.97 16.21
N GLY A 76 15.88 11.69 16.58
CA GLY A 76 14.81 11.24 17.46
C GLY A 76 13.51 10.91 16.73
N ASN A 77 12.39 10.94 17.48
CA ASN A 77 11.10 10.43 17.04
C ASN A 77 10.35 11.32 16.03
N ILE A 78 10.82 12.55 15.82
CA ILE A 78 10.26 13.48 14.82
C ILE A 78 11.39 14.18 14.11
N PHE A 79 11.42 14.09 12.79
CA PHE A 79 12.41 14.80 11.96
C PHE A 79 11.86 15.10 10.58
N SER A 80 12.47 16.07 9.90
CA SER A 80 12.06 16.52 8.58
C SER A 80 12.98 15.99 7.47
N LEU A 81 12.38 15.72 6.32
CA LEU A 81 13.05 15.41 5.05
C LEU A 81 12.43 16.26 3.94
N ASN A 82 13.26 16.74 3.03
CA ASN A 82 12.80 17.41 1.81
C ASN A 82 12.99 16.45 0.63
N LEU A 83 11.91 16.10 -0.05
CA LEU A 83 11.91 15.22 -1.21
C LEU A 83 11.63 16.05 -2.46
N GLY A 84 12.66 16.73 -2.98
CA GLY A 84 12.47 17.81 -3.94
C GLY A 84 11.71 18.98 -3.31
N ASP A 85 10.61 19.36 -3.93
CA ASP A 85 9.70 20.42 -3.43
C ASP A 85 8.77 19.94 -2.28
N ILE A 86 8.72 18.63 -2.01
CA ILE A 86 7.83 18.07 -1.00
C ILE A 86 8.53 18.15 0.36
N THR A 87 7.99 18.99 1.24
CA THR A 87 8.41 19.06 2.63
C THR A 87 7.72 17.95 3.42
N SER A 88 8.49 17.07 4.05
CA SER A 88 7.96 15.96 4.81
C SER A 88 8.48 15.90 6.23
N VAL A 89 7.68 15.32 7.12
CA VAL A 89 8.02 15.01 8.51
C VAL A 89 7.78 13.54 8.75
N VAL A 90 8.78 12.87 9.32
CA VAL A 90 8.70 11.47 9.73
C VAL A 90 8.43 11.41 11.23
N ILE A 91 7.41 10.68 11.62
CA ILE A 91 7.07 10.42 13.02
C ILE A 91 7.33 8.96 13.37
N THR A 92 7.84 8.73 14.58
CA THR A 92 8.25 7.42 15.08
C THR A 92 7.87 7.26 16.55
N GLY A 93 7.64 6.03 16.98
CA GLY A 93 7.31 5.69 18.36
C GLY A 93 5.81 5.82 18.67
N LEU A 94 5.31 4.87 19.47
CA LEU A 94 3.89 4.73 19.73
C LEU A 94 3.25 5.99 20.37
N PRO A 95 3.87 6.67 21.36
CA PRO A 95 3.25 7.85 21.97
C PRO A 95 3.01 8.98 20.96
N LEU A 96 4.01 9.28 20.11
CA LEU A 96 3.91 10.35 19.13
C LEU A 96 2.91 10.01 18.01
N ILE A 97 2.89 8.75 17.56
CA ILE A 97 1.90 8.26 16.59
C ILE A 97 0.49 8.38 17.16
N LYS A 98 0.27 7.97 18.40
CA LYS A 98 -1.02 8.14 19.09
C LYS A 98 -1.41 9.61 19.19
N GLU A 99 -0.54 10.49 19.66
CA GLU A 99 -0.79 11.93 19.74
C GLU A 99 -1.21 12.49 18.38
N THR A 100 -0.48 12.12 17.31
CA THR A 100 -0.75 12.57 15.95
C THR A 100 -2.15 12.17 15.49
N PHE A 101 -2.57 10.94 15.75
CA PHE A 101 -3.85 10.39 15.25
C PHE A 101 -5.02 10.52 16.23
N THR A 102 -4.83 11.16 17.38
CA THR A 102 -5.91 11.46 18.31
C THR A 102 -6.12 12.97 18.49
N HIS A 103 -5.05 13.73 18.70
CA HIS A 103 -5.15 15.16 19.03
C HIS A 103 -5.19 16.07 17.81
N ILE A 104 -4.33 15.82 16.81
CA ILE A 104 -4.24 16.68 15.62
C ILE A 104 -4.79 16.02 14.34
N GLU A 105 -5.48 14.90 14.47
CA GLU A 105 -5.95 14.13 13.32
C GLU A 105 -6.76 14.96 12.31
N GLN A 106 -7.63 15.84 12.78
CA GLN A 106 -8.46 16.69 11.88
C GLN A 106 -7.61 17.56 10.95
N ASN A 107 -6.41 17.94 11.43
CA ASN A 107 -5.51 18.81 10.71
C ASN A 107 -4.59 18.05 9.73
N ILE A 108 -4.62 16.71 9.74
CA ILE A 108 -3.77 15.85 8.91
C ILE A 108 -4.57 14.81 8.11
N LEU A 109 -5.82 15.11 7.77
CA LEU A 109 -6.70 14.18 7.05
C LEU A 109 -6.47 14.16 5.55
N ASN A 110 -5.77 15.12 4.97
CA ASN A 110 -5.51 15.13 3.54
C ASN A 110 -4.49 14.06 3.13
N ARG A 111 -4.51 13.73 1.83
CA ARG A 111 -3.49 12.93 1.17
C ARG A 111 -2.61 13.83 0.33
N PRO A 112 -1.28 13.74 0.48
CA PRO A 112 -0.39 14.39 -0.47
C PRO A 112 -0.51 13.67 -1.81
N LEU A 113 -0.68 14.43 -2.88
CA LEU A 113 -0.74 13.90 -4.23
C LEU A 113 0.57 14.17 -4.93
N SER A 114 1.23 13.12 -5.41
CA SER A 114 2.28 13.28 -6.40
C SER A 114 1.68 13.71 -7.74
N VAL A 115 2.49 14.31 -8.59
CA VAL A 115 2.05 14.74 -9.95
C VAL A 115 1.49 13.54 -10.74
N MET A 116 2.08 12.37 -10.56
CA MET A 116 1.61 11.14 -11.19
C MET A 116 0.23 10.73 -10.67
N GLN A 117 0.06 10.68 -9.36
CA GLN A 117 -1.21 10.29 -8.73
C GLN A 117 -2.32 11.28 -9.05
N GLU A 118 -2.02 12.58 -9.07
CA GLU A 118 -3.00 13.59 -9.50
C GLU A 118 -3.45 13.35 -10.94
N ARG A 119 -2.52 13.03 -11.83
CA ARG A 119 -2.82 12.75 -13.24
C ARG A 119 -3.67 11.50 -13.43
N ILE A 120 -3.43 10.41 -12.69
CA ILE A 120 -4.16 9.15 -12.86
C ILE A 120 -5.50 9.13 -12.15
N THR A 121 -5.64 9.79 -10.99
CA THR A 121 -6.87 9.75 -10.18
C THR A 121 -7.72 11.01 -10.28
N ASN A 122 -7.15 12.11 -10.75
CA ASN A 122 -7.82 13.43 -10.76
C ASN A 122 -8.44 13.78 -9.40
N LYS A 123 -7.78 13.45 -8.30
CA LYS A 123 -8.23 13.63 -6.90
C LYS A 123 -9.48 12.83 -6.50
N ASN A 124 -9.87 11.85 -7.31
CA ASN A 124 -11.00 10.96 -7.06
C ASN A 124 -10.60 9.71 -6.28
N GLY A 125 -11.58 8.88 -5.96
CA GLY A 125 -11.43 7.60 -5.29
C GLY A 125 -11.47 7.67 -3.78
N LEU A 126 -11.07 6.57 -3.14
CA LEU A 126 -11.10 6.36 -1.69
C LEU A 126 -9.74 6.59 -1.02
N ILE A 127 -8.64 6.29 -1.73
CA ILE A 127 -7.28 6.31 -1.17
C ILE A 127 -6.69 7.71 -1.21
N PHE A 128 -6.68 8.34 -2.38
CA PHE A 128 -5.97 9.61 -2.63
C PHE A 128 -6.87 10.86 -2.59
N SER A 129 -8.17 10.71 -2.57
CA SER A 129 -9.08 11.86 -2.40
C SER A 129 -8.94 12.49 -1.01
N SER A 130 -9.30 13.75 -0.91
CA SER A 130 -9.25 14.56 0.31
C SER A 130 -10.52 15.38 0.51
N GLY A 131 -10.67 16.04 1.67
CA GLY A 131 -11.75 16.94 1.94
C GLY A 131 -13.14 16.28 1.90
N GLN A 132 -14.10 16.96 1.26
CA GLN A 132 -15.50 16.52 1.20
C GLN A 132 -15.66 15.26 0.34
N THR A 133 -14.99 15.18 -0.81
CA THR A 133 -15.00 13.98 -1.67
C THR A 133 -14.62 12.73 -0.89
N TRP A 134 -13.53 12.77 -0.14
CA TRP A 134 -13.12 11.63 0.68
C TRP A 134 -14.16 11.28 1.74
N LYS A 135 -14.75 12.26 2.42
CA LYS A 135 -15.74 11.99 3.47
C LYS A 135 -16.98 11.28 2.92
N GLU A 136 -17.47 11.73 1.77
CA GLU A 136 -18.63 11.14 1.09
C GLU A 136 -18.33 9.73 0.59
N GLN A 137 -17.23 9.58 -0.16
CA GLN A 137 -16.83 8.30 -0.73
C GLN A 137 -16.51 7.25 0.34
N ARG A 138 -15.78 7.63 1.40
CA ARG A 138 -15.48 6.71 2.51
C ARG A 138 -16.73 6.29 3.27
N ARG A 139 -17.64 7.23 3.58
CA ARG A 139 -18.90 6.91 4.27
C ARG A 139 -19.73 5.94 3.45
N PHE A 140 -19.86 6.22 2.17
CA PHE A 140 -20.58 5.38 1.22
C PHE A 140 -19.95 3.98 1.13
N ALA A 141 -18.65 3.90 0.90
CA ALA A 141 -17.96 2.61 0.80
C ALA A 141 -18.10 1.75 2.05
N LEU A 142 -17.91 2.33 3.25
CA LEU A 142 -18.07 1.61 4.51
C LEU A 142 -19.49 1.07 4.70
N MET A 143 -20.50 1.87 4.36
CA MET A 143 -21.92 1.46 4.43
C MET A 143 -22.21 0.33 3.43
N THR A 144 -21.77 0.50 2.21
CA THR A 144 -22.00 -0.45 1.10
C THR A 144 -21.31 -1.80 1.38
N LEU A 145 -20.04 -1.77 1.79
CA LEU A 145 -19.31 -2.99 2.14
C LEU A 145 -19.96 -3.77 3.30
N ARG A 146 -20.50 -3.08 4.30
CA ARG A 146 -21.29 -3.70 5.37
C ARG A 146 -22.56 -4.34 4.84
N ASN A 147 -23.24 -3.70 3.88
CA ASN A 147 -24.46 -4.22 3.29
C ASN A 147 -24.20 -5.50 2.46
N PHE A 148 -23.07 -5.53 1.74
CA PHE A 148 -22.69 -6.69 0.90
C PHE A 148 -21.89 -7.77 1.63
N GLY A 149 -21.79 -7.72 2.94
CA GLY A 149 -21.41 -8.90 3.70
C GLY A 149 -20.24 -8.77 4.63
N LEU A 150 -19.61 -7.59 4.81
CA LEU A 150 -18.61 -7.43 5.86
C LEU A 150 -19.19 -7.82 7.22
N GLY A 151 -18.65 -8.91 7.81
CA GLY A 151 -19.13 -9.47 9.06
C GLY A 151 -20.38 -10.36 8.96
N LYS A 152 -20.85 -10.70 7.76
CA LYS A 152 -21.97 -11.60 7.54
C LYS A 152 -21.50 -12.99 7.10
N LYS A 153 -22.33 -14.01 7.39
CA LYS A 153 -22.06 -15.42 6.97
C LYS A 153 -21.92 -15.57 5.45
N SER A 154 -22.62 -14.76 4.66
CA SER A 154 -22.56 -14.83 3.20
C SER A 154 -21.16 -14.55 2.64
N LEU A 155 -20.44 -13.60 3.21
CA LEU A 155 -19.06 -13.31 2.77
C LEU A 155 -18.09 -14.37 3.27
N GLU A 156 -18.29 -14.90 4.47
CA GLU A 156 -17.49 -16.02 5.00
C GLU A 156 -17.65 -17.26 4.11
N GLN A 157 -18.86 -17.57 3.65
CA GLN A 157 -19.10 -18.68 2.73
C GLN A 157 -18.36 -18.48 1.39
N ARG A 158 -18.34 -17.26 0.84
CA ARG A 158 -17.56 -16.95 -0.37
C ARG A 158 -16.07 -17.13 -0.15
N MET A 159 -15.55 -16.73 1.04
CA MET A 159 -14.15 -16.96 1.39
C MET A 159 -13.83 -18.45 1.51
N GLN A 160 -14.70 -19.24 2.10
CA GLN A 160 -14.54 -20.69 2.22
C GLN A 160 -14.58 -21.38 0.87
N GLU A 161 -15.48 -20.95 -0.01
CA GLU A 161 -15.56 -21.45 -1.39
C GLU A 161 -14.28 -21.12 -2.16
N GLU A 162 -13.81 -19.87 -2.11
CA GLU A 162 -12.60 -19.46 -2.79
C GLU A 162 -11.35 -20.11 -2.19
N ALA A 163 -11.32 -20.36 -0.87
CA ALA A 163 -10.27 -21.13 -0.22
C ALA A 163 -10.24 -22.59 -0.73
N HIS A 164 -11.38 -23.18 -1.05
CA HIS A 164 -11.44 -24.49 -1.68
C HIS A 164 -10.81 -24.45 -3.08
N TYR A 165 -11.18 -23.49 -3.94
CA TYR A 165 -10.54 -23.34 -5.26
C TYR A 165 -9.04 -23.12 -5.16
N LEU A 166 -8.58 -22.32 -4.21
CA LEU A 166 -7.14 -22.10 -3.97
C LEU A 166 -6.44 -23.41 -3.56
N VAL A 167 -7.04 -24.20 -2.67
CA VAL A 167 -6.51 -25.50 -2.26
C VAL A 167 -6.41 -26.45 -3.45
N GLU A 168 -7.44 -26.52 -4.30
CA GLU A 168 -7.42 -27.40 -5.49
C GLU A 168 -6.35 -26.93 -6.49
N ALA A 169 -6.24 -25.63 -6.76
CA ALA A 169 -5.21 -25.09 -7.65
C ALA A 169 -3.78 -25.42 -7.16
N ILE A 170 -3.53 -25.36 -5.85
CA ILE A 170 -2.23 -25.73 -5.27
C ILE A 170 -2.04 -27.25 -5.28
N ARG A 171 -3.10 -28.04 -5.13
CA ARG A 171 -3.02 -29.52 -5.20
C ARG A 171 -2.59 -29.99 -6.60
N GLU A 172 -2.98 -29.28 -7.65
CA GLU A 172 -2.57 -29.57 -9.04
C GLU A 172 -1.05 -29.47 -9.25
N GLU A 173 -0.34 -28.73 -8.39
CA GLU A 173 1.14 -28.66 -8.41
C GLU A 173 1.82 -29.95 -7.94
N LYS A 174 1.07 -30.89 -7.33
CA LYS A 174 1.53 -32.24 -6.93
C LYS A 174 2.80 -32.27 -6.09
N GLY A 175 2.94 -31.29 -5.18
CA GLY A 175 4.10 -31.13 -4.32
C GLY A 175 5.38 -30.66 -5.02
N LYS A 176 5.33 -30.32 -6.31
CA LYS A 176 6.45 -29.75 -7.05
C LYS A 176 6.69 -28.30 -6.67
N PRO A 177 7.92 -27.78 -6.90
CA PRO A 177 8.21 -26.38 -6.69
C PRO A 177 7.37 -25.47 -7.59
N PHE A 178 6.57 -24.57 -7.00
CA PHE A 178 5.74 -23.61 -7.70
C PHE A 178 5.83 -22.21 -7.08
N ASN A 179 5.49 -21.19 -7.86
CA ASN A 179 5.37 -19.81 -7.37
C ASN A 179 3.94 -19.58 -6.89
N PRO A 180 3.72 -19.30 -5.59
CA PRO A 180 2.37 -19.15 -5.04
C PRO A 180 1.66 -17.85 -5.46
N HIS A 181 2.37 -16.92 -6.11
CA HIS A 181 1.84 -15.58 -6.45
C HIS A 181 0.55 -15.67 -7.25
N PHE A 182 0.54 -16.43 -8.33
CA PHE A 182 -0.61 -16.55 -9.22
C PHE A 182 -1.86 -17.04 -8.50
N SER A 183 -1.78 -18.20 -7.85
CA SER A 183 -2.94 -18.81 -7.17
C SER A 183 -3.48 -17.95 -6.04
N ILE A 184 -2.60 -17.35 -5.23
CA ILE A 184 -3.00 -16.47 -4.11
C ILE A 184 -3.65 -15.19 -4.64
N ASN A 185 -3.08 -14.55 -5.67
CA ASN A 185 -3.67 -13.34 -6.25
C ASN A 185 -5.07 -13.61 -6.79
N ASN A 186 -5.28 -14.70 -7.50
CA ASN A 186 -6.61 -15.07 -8.02
C ASN A 186 -7.63 -15.24 -6.89
N ALA A 187 -7.29 -15.99 -5.84
CA ALA A 187 -8.18 -16.24 -4.73
C ALA A 187 -8.57 -14.96 -3.98
N VAL A 188 -7.58 -14.15 -3.60
CA VAL A 188 -7.81 -12.90 -2.88
C VAL A 188 -8.60 -11.91 -3.75
N SER A 189 -8.23 -11.77 -5.04
CA SER A 189 -8.93 -10.86 -5.96
C SER A 189 -10.39 -11.24 -6.14
N ASN A 190 -10.71 -12.53 -6.18
CA ASN A 190 -12.09 -12.98 -6.35
C ASN A 190 -13.00 -12.59 -5.18
N ILE A 191 -12.46 -12.49 -3.97
CA ILE A 191 -13.26 -12.00 -2.85
C ILE A 191 -13.66 -10.55 -3.06
N ILE A 192 -12.71 -9.69 -3.43
CA ILE A 192 -13.04 -8.27 -3.68
C ILE A 192 -13.87 -8.11 -4.96
N CYS A 193 -13.66 -8.91 -6.00
CA CYS A 193 -14.49 -8.92 -7.20
C CYS A 193 -15.95 -9.28 -6.88
N SER A 194 -16.17 -10.25 -6.00
CA SER A 194 -17.52 -10.62 -5.58
C SER A 194 -18.28 -9.50 -4.86
N VAL A 195 -17.57 -8.53 -4.31
CA VAL A 195 -18.13 -7.36 -3.61
C VAL A 195 -18.27 -6.18 -4.56
N THR A 196 -17.31 -5.99 -5.46
CA THR A 196 -17.27 -4.81 -6.36
C THR A 196 -18.04 -5.04 -7.66
N PHE A 197 -17.91 -6.21 -8.28
CA PHE A 197 -18.50 -6.60 -9.57
C PHE A 197 -19.64 -7.62 -9.43
N GLY A 198 -19.91 -8.12 -8.22
CA GLY A 198 -20.97 -9.10 -7.95
C GLY A 198 -20.63 -10.53 -8.37
N GLU A 199 -19.51 -10.80 -8.99
CA GLU A 199 -19.12 -12.08 -9.54
C GLU A 199 -17.69 -12.49 -9.19
N ARG A 200 -17.37 -13.77 -9.35
CA ARG A 200 -16.03 -14.33 -9.33
C ARG A 200 -15.55 -14.62 -10.75
N PHE A 201 -14.23 -14.62 -10.95
CA PHE A 201 -13.61 -14.97 -12.23
C PHE A 201 -12.88 -16.32 -12.12
N GLU A 202 -12.91 -17.07 -13.23
CA GLU A 202 -12.08 -18.27 -13.32
C GLU A 202 -10.59 -17.89 -13.35
N TYR A 203 -9.73 -18.72 -12.72
CA TYR A 203 -8.29 -18.41 -12.57
C TYR A 203 -7.57 -18.27 -13.91
N HIS A 204 -8.08 -18.86 -14.98
CA HIS A 204 -7.51 -18.78 -16.33
C HIS A 204 -8.30 -17.84 -17.27
N ASP A 205 -9.23 -17.04 -16.73
CA ASP A 205 -9.89 -16.01 -17.52
C ASP A 205 -8.88 -14.96 -17.99
N SER A 206 -8.76 -14.79 -19.32
CA SER A 206 -7.72 -13.94 -19.91
C SER A 206 -7.87 -12.45 -19.60
N ARG A 207 -9.11 -11.96 -19.47
CA ARG A 207 -9.40 -10.56 -19.11
C ARG A 207 -9.04 -10.29 -17.66
N PHE A 208 -9.37 -11.22 -16.79
CA PHE A 208 -9.03 -11.16 -15.37
C PHE A 208 -7.51 -11.22 -15.15
N GLN A 209 -6.83 -12.13 -15.84
CA GLN A 209 -5.37 -12.24 -15.77
C GLN A 209 -4.66 -10.99 -16.27
N GLU A 210 -5.14 -10.38 -17.36
CA GLU A 210 -4.58 -9.12 -17.85
C GLU A 210 -4.79 -7.99 -16.81
N MET A 211 -5.94 -7.92 -16.17
CA MET A 211 -6.22 -6.94 -15.11
C MET A 211 -5.25 -7.09 -13.94
N LEU A 212 -5.04 -8.32 -13.45
CA LEU A 212 -4.10 -8.61 -12.35
C LEU A 212 -2.65 -8.27 -12.75
N ARG A 213 -2.25 -8.59 -13.97
CA ARG A 213 -0.92 -8.27 -14.50
C ARG A 213 -0.70 -6.76 -14.59
N LEU A 214 -1.67 -6.02 -15.13
CA LEU A 214 -1.60 -4.56 -15.21
C LEU A 214 -1.48 -3.92 -13.83
N LEU A 215 -2.21 -4.47 -12.86
CA LEU A 215 -2.17 -4.02 -11.48
C LEU A 215 -0.78 -4.21 -10.86
N ASP A 216 -0.22 -5.43 -10.90
CA ASP A 216 1.13 -5.71 -10.36
C ASP A 216 2.19 -4.82 -11.02
N GLU A 217 2.08 -4.60 -12.33
CA GLU A 217 3.02 -3.75 -13.07
C GLU A 217 2.92 -2.28 -12.65
N VAL A 218 1.72 -1.72 -12.48
CA VAL A 218 1.53 -0.35 -11.99
C VAL A 218 2.12 -0.20 -10.60
N MET A 219 1.82 -1.13 -9.68
CA MET A 219 2.30 -1.14 -8.30
C MET A 219 3.83 -1.09 -8.19
N TYR A 220 4.49 -1.80 -9.08
CA TYR A 220 5.95 -1.83 -9.13
C TYR A 220 6.52 -0.58 -9.80
N LEU A 221 5.99 -0.22 -10.98
CA LEU A 221 6.54 0.85 -11.80
C LEU A 221 6.41 2.24 -11.16
N GLU A 222 5.35 2.49 -10.36
CA GLU A 222 5.19 3.76 -9.65
C GLU A 222 6.36 4.05 -8.70
N THR A 223 6.99 3.04 -8.13
CA THR A 223 8.09 3.21 -7.17
C THR A 223 9.47 3.30 -7.81
N THR A 224 9.57 3.11 -9.12
CA THR A 224 10.87 3.19 -9.83
C THR A 224 11.45 4.60 -9.83
N MET A 225 12.77 4.71 -9.88
CA MET A 225 13.48 5.99 -9.93
C MET A 225 12.95 6.91 -11.04
N ILE A 226 12.70 6.37 -12.25
CA ILE A 226 12.19 7.15 -13.39
C ILE A 226 10.80 7.72 -13.08
N SER A 227 9.92 6.95 -12.45
CA SER A 227 8.60 7.41 -12.03
C SER A 227 8.70 8.48 -10.93
N GLN A 228 9.64 8.35 -10.01
CA GLN A 228 9.90 9.37 -8.99
C GLN A 228 10.48 10.66 -9.59
N LEU A 229 11.36 10.55 -10.59
CA LEU A 229 11.86 11.72 -11.33
C LEU A 229 10.74 12.45 -12.09
N TYR A 230 9.72 11.72 -12.59
CA TYR A 230 8.54 12.37 -13.17
C TYR A 230 7.78 13.22 -12.14
N ASN A 231 7.69 12.78 -10.88
CA ASN A 231 7.05 13.55 -9.82
C ASN A 231 7.79 14.86 -9.49
N ILE A 232 9.10 14.89 -9.68
CA ILE A 232 9.96 16.05 -9.37
C ILE A 232 10.10 16.99 -10.57
N PHE A 233 10.30 16.43 -11.77
CA PHE A 233 10.57 17.16 -13.00
C PHE A 233 9.56 16.85 -14.13
N PRO A 234 8.24 17.02 -13.90
CA PRO A 234 7.21 16.58 -14.86
C PRO A 234 7.33 17.27 -16.20
N TRP A 235 7.80 18.52 -16.24
CA TRP A 235 7.93 19.33 -17.43
C TRP A 235 9.00 18.84 -18.42
N ILE A 236 10.05 18.14 -17.94
CA ILE A 236 11.04 17.44 -18.76
C ILE A 236 10.61 15.99 -19.00
N MET A 237 10.25 15.27 -17.93
CA MET A 237 10.04 13.83 -17.97
C MET A 237 8.86 13.43 -18.86
N LYS A 238 7.88 14.31 -19.09
CA LYS A 238 6.78 14.06 -20.04
C LYS A 238 7.24 13.76 -21.47
N TYR A 239 8.45 14.21 -21.85
CA TYR A 239 9.03 13.97 -23.19
C TYR A 239 10.01 12.79 -23.22
N ILE A 240 10.40 12.25 -22.08
CA ILE A 240 11.36 11.17 -21.96
C ILE A 240 10.61 9.84 -21.83
N PRO A 241 10.89 8.82 -22.65
CA PRO A 241 10.28 7.51 -22.51
C PRO A 241 10.72 6.84 -21.20
N GLY A 242 9.80 6.13 -20.54
CA GLY A 242 10.14 5.46 -19.28
C GLY A 242 8.94 4.82 -18.57
N SER A 243 9.20 4.24 -17.40
CA SER A 243 8.21 3.53 -16.60
C SER A 243 6.95 4.33 -16.28
N HIS A 244 7.07 5.64 -16.04
CA HIS A 244 5.93 6.53 -15.81
C HIS A 244 4.91 6.53 -16.95
N GLN A 245 5.37 6.46 -18.22
CA GLN A 245 4.44 6.39 -19.36
C GLN A 245 3.74 5.04 -19.44
N THR A 246 4.40 3.96 -19.03
CA THR A 246 3.77 2.64 -18.92
C THR A 246 2.72 2.62 -17.83
N VAL A 247 2.98 3.26 -16.67
CA VAL A 247 1.98 3.43 -15.61
C VAL A 247 0.72 4.11 -16.16
N PHE A 248 0.85 5.21 -16.90
CA PHE A 248 -0.33 5.89 -17.46
C PHE A 248 -1.10 5.02 -18.45
N ARG A 249 -0.42 4.30 -19.34
CA ARG A 249 -1.08 3.39 -20.30
C ARG A 249 -1.81 2.24 -19.59
N ASN A 250 -1.17 1.65 -18.60
CA ASN A 250 -1.76 0.55 -17.85
C ASN A 250 -2.96 1.03 -17.03
N TRP A 251 -2.87 2.22 -16.44
CA TRP A 251 -3.98 2.81 -15.69
C TRP A 251 -5.20 3.07 -16.59
N GLU A 252 -5.01 3.59 -17.80
CA GLU A 252 -6.09 3.77 -18.76
C GLU A 252 -6.74 2.43 -19.16
N LYS A 253 -5.96 1.37 -19.34
CA LYS A 253 -6.51 0.03 -19.58
C LYS A 253 -7.34 -0.49 -18.42
N LEU A 254 -6.89 -0.27 -17.17
CA LEU A 254 -7.63 -0.62 -15.97
C LEU A 254 -8.94 0.15 -15.87
N LYS A 255 -8.92 1.45 -16.18
CA LYS A 255 -10.14 2.27 -16.24
C LYS A 255 -11.14 1.75 -17.29
N LEU A 256 -10.65 1.40 -18.50
CA LEU A 256 -11.48 0.83 -19.56
C LEU A 256 -12.11 -0.50 -19.14
N PHE A 257 -11.37 -1.35 -18.42
CA PHE A 257 -11.93 -2.58 -17.88
C PHE A 257 -13.10 -2.30 -16.92
N VAL A 258 -12.89 -1.40 -15.94
CA VAL A 258 -13.95 -1.04 -14.98
C VAL A 258 -15.13 -0.37 -15.68
N SER A 259 -14.88 0.53 -16.65
CA SER A 259 -15.94 1.16 -17.44
C SER A 259 -16.80 0.13 -18.19
N SER A 260 -16.17 -0.90 -18.78
CA SER A 260 -16.89 -2.01 -19.41
C SER A 260 -17.78 -2.76 -18.41
N MET A 261 -17.29 -2.99 -17.18
CA MET A 261 -18.11 -3.63 -16.13
C MET A 261 -19.28 -2.75 -15.70
N ILE A 262 -19.08 -1.44 -15.60
CA ILE A 262 -20.16 -0.47 -15.29
C ILE A 262 -21.21 -0.47 -16.40
N ASP A 263 -20.81 -0.49 -17.67
CA ASP A 263 -21.73 -0.53 -18.80
C ASP A 263 -22.54 -1.82 -18.84
N ASP A 264 -21.93 -2.96 -18.47
CA ASP A 264 -22.64 -4.23 -18.35
C ASP A 264 -23.67 -4.18 -17.21
N HIS A 265 -23.31 -3.59 -16.06
CA HIS A 265 -24.25 -3.40 -14.95
C HIS A 265 -25.45 -2.51 -15.34
N ARG A 266 -25.23 -1.44 -16.11
CA ARG A 266 -26.31 -0.54 -16.56
C ARG A 266 -27.36 -1.22 -17.43
N LYS A 267 -27.04 -2.32 -18.12
CA LYS A 267 -27.98 -3.03 -19.01
C LYS A 267 -29.13 -3.71 -18.25
N ASP A 268 -28.85 -4.21 -17.06
CA ASP A 268 -29.80 -4.95 -16.22
C ASP A 268 -29.94 -4.40 -14.80
N TRP A 269 -29.52 -3.13 -14.60
CA TRP A 269 -29.53 -2.46 -13.31
C TRP A 269 -30.92 -2.30 -12.72
N ASN A 270 -31.10 -2.78 -11.48
CA ASN A 270 -32.30 -2.55 -10.68
C ASN A 270 -31.95 -1.72 -9.43
N PRO A 271 -32.40 -0.45 -9.34
CA PRO A 271 -32.09 0.41 -8.21
C PRO A 271 -32.68 -0.06 -6.87
N GLU A 272 -33.72 -0.91 -6.88
CA GLU A 272 -34.30 -1.44 -5.64
C GLU A 272 -33.51 -2.57 -5.03
N GLU A 273 -32.75 -3.33 -5.85
CA GLU A 273 -31.99 -4.50 -5.44
C GLU A 273 -30.54 -4.45 -5.94
N PRO A 274 -29.70 -3.56 -5.39
CA PRO A 274 -28.30 -3.48 -5.77
C PRO A 274 -27.55 -4.76 -5.40
N ARG A 275 -26.86 -5.37 -6.37
CA ARG A 275 -26.17 -6.67 -6.25
C ARG A 275 -24.78 -6.52 -5.60
N ASP A 276 -24.14 -5.34 -5.83
CA ASP A 276 -22.74 -5.10 -5.54
C ASP A 276 -22.44 -3.59 -5.35
N PHE A 277 -21.15 -3.26 -5.25
CA PHE A 277 -20.70 -1.89 -5.08
C PHE A 277 -21.04 -0.99 -6.26
N ILE A 278 -20.92 -1.50 -7.50
CA ILE A 278 -21.24 -0.72 -8.72
C ILE A 278 -22.73 -0.37 -8.73
N ASP A 279 -23.61 -1.34 -8.54
CA ASP A 279 -25.06 -1.13 -8.51
C ASP A 279 -25.45 -0.13 -7.42
N ALA A 280 -24.87 -0.26 -6.22
CA ALA A 280 -25.13 0.66 -5.12
C ALA A 280 -24.67 2.08 -5.43
N PHE A 281 -23.52 2.23 -6.12
CA PHE A 281 -23.00 3.54 -6.51
C PHE A 281 -23.87 4.17 -7.61
N LEU A 282 -24.31 3.40 -8.60
CA LEU A 282 -25.26 3.87 -9.63
C LEU A 282 -26.58 4.36 -8.99
N LYS A 283 -27.07 3.64 -7.98
CA LYS A 283 -28.25 4.07 -7.19
C LYS A 283 -27.99 5.40 -6.48
N GLU A 284 -26.80 5.59 -5.91
CA GLU A 284 -26.46 6.84 -5.24
C GLU A 284 -26.34 7.98 -6.25
N MET A 285 -25.69 7.74 -7.41
CA MET A 285 -25.59 8.73 -8.50
C MET A 285 -26.97 9.21 -8.98
N SER A 286 -27.95 8.30 -9.09
CA SER A 286 -29.30 8.65 -9.59
C SER A 286 -30.07 9.60 -8.69
N LYS A 287 -29.67 9.76 -7.44
CA LYS A 287 -30.33 10.68 -6.47
C LYS A 287 -29.92 12.14 -6.63
N TYR A 288 -28.78 12.42 -7.26
CA TYR A 288 -28.20 13.74 -7.29
C TYR A 288 -27.89 14.19 -8.73
N PRO A 289 -28.12 15.48 -9.07
CA PRO A 289 -27.65 16.05 -10.33
C PRO A 289 -26.12 16.03 -10.38
N GLU A 290 -25.53 15.70 -11.54
CA GLU A 290 -24.08 15.44 -11.77
C GLU A 290 -23.09 16.50 -11.21
N LYS A 291 -23.53 17.69 -10.88
CA LYS A 291 -22.64 18.82 -10.51
C LYS A 291 -22.60 19.16 -9.01
N THR A 292 -23.32 18.46 -8.16
CA THR A 292 -23.48 18.86 -6.75
C THR A 292 -22.80 17.94 -5.74
N THR A 293 -22.35 16.76 -6.16
CA THR A 293 -21.77 15.74 -5.26
C THR A 293 -20.56 15.07 -5.88
N SER A 294 -19.81 14.31 -5.05
CA SER A 294 -18.71 13.47 -5.52
C SER A 294 -19.18 12.15 -6.19
N PHE A 295 -20.50 11.91 -6.26
CA PHE A 295 -21.07 10.72 -6.92
C PHE A 295 -21.19 10.95 -8.42
N ASN A 296 -20.12 10.64 -9.14
CA ASN A 296 -20.01 10.73 -10.59
C ASN A 296 -19.25 9.50 -11.13
N GLU A 297 -19.27 9.33 -12.45
CA GLU A 297 -18.67 8.16 -13.08
C GLU A 297 -17.16 8.02 -12.83
N GLU A 298 -16.43 9.13 -12.84
CA GLU A 298 -14.99 9.11 -12.60
C GLU A 298 -14.67 8.65 -11.16
N ASN A 299 -15.44 9.09 -10.17
CA ASN A 299 -15.32 8.59 -8.80
C ASN A 299 -15.77 7.13 -8.66
N LEU A 300 -16.77 6.68 -9.41
CA LEU A 300 -17.15 5.27 -9.44
C LEU A 300 -16.00 4.41 -9.94
N ILE A 301 -15.40 4.79 -11.08
CA ILE A 301 -14.26 4.07 -11.65
C ILE A 301 -13.08 4.05 -10.67
N CYS A 302 -12.68 5.23 -10.16
CA CYS A 302 -11.56 5.34 -9.23
C CYS A 302 -11.81 4.59 -7.92
N SER A 303 -13.00 4.69 -7.33
CA SER A 303 -13.34 4.01 -6.08
C SER A 303 -13.38 2.48 -6.25
N THR A 304 -13.87 1.99 -7.39
CA THR A 304 -13.85 0.56 -7.72
C THR A 304 -12.42 0.05 -7.90
N LEU A 305 -11.57 0.80 -8.62
CA LEU A 305 -10.15 0.47 -8.76
C LEU A 305 -9.42 0.49 -7.42
N ASP A 306 -9.71 1.48 -6.57
CA ASP A 306 -9.11 1.57 -5.22
C ASP A 306 -9.48 0.37 -4.34
N LEU A 307 -10.74 -0.08 -4.37
CA LEU A 307 -11.18 -1.27 -3.64
C LEU A 307 -10.53 -2.54 -4.18
N PHE A 308 -10.53 -2.70 -5.50
CA PHE A 308 -9.90 -3.85 -6.16
C PHE A 308 -8.40 -3.92 -5.87
N PHE A 309 -7.70 -2.80 -6.06
CA PHE A 309 -6.29 -2.64 -5.82
C PHE A 309 -5.91 -2.94 -4.35
N ALA A 310 -6.54 -2.23 -3.39
CA ALA A 310 -6.22 -2.37 -1.99
C ALA A 310 -6.58 -3.75 -1.44
N GLY A 311 -7.72 -4.31 -1.88
CA GLY A 311 -8.19 -5.63 -1.43
C GLY A 311 -7.36 -6.79 -1.99
N THR A 312 -6.81 -6.64 -3.19
CA THR A 312 -6.00 -7.70 -3.83
C THR A 312 -4.57 -7.72 -3.30
N GLU A 313 -3.85 -6.63 -3.49
CA GLU A 313 -2.38 -6.59 -3.29
C GLU A 313 -1.97 -6.81 -1.83
N THR A 314 -2.67 -6.18 -0.89
CA THR A 314 -2.26 -6.22 0.52
C THR A 314 -2.43 -7.60 1.15
N THR A 315 -3.58 -8.23 0.95
CA THR A 315 -3.88 -9.56 1.50
C THR A 315 -3.05 -10.64 0.82
N SER A 316 -2.93 -10.59 -0.52
CA SER A 316 -2.13 -11.57 -1.26
C SER A 316 -0.64 -11.50 -0.90
N THR A 317 -0.07 -10.30 -0.79
CA THR A 317 1.32 -10.12 -0.35
C THR A 317 1.53 -10.63 1.08
N THR A 318 0.60 -10.38 1.99
CA THR A 318 0.66 -10.92 3.36
C THR A 318 0.61 -12.44 3.39
N LEU A 319 -0.26 -13.07 2.60
CA LEU A 319 -0.31 -14.54 2.48
C LEU A 319 0.96 -15.12 1.88
N ARG A 320 1.55 -14.46 0.88
CA ARG A 320 2.85 -14.88 0.30
C ARG A 320 3.96 -14.85 1.34
N TRP A 321 4.03 -13.81 2.17
CA TRP A 321 4.91 -13.76 3.33
C TRP A 321 4.60 -14.90 4.31
N ALA A 322 3.33 -15.15 4.61
CA ALA A 322 2.93 -16.22 5.52
C ALA A 322 3.44 -17.59 5.07
N LEU A 323 3.23 -17.95 3.79
CA LEU A 323 3.71 -19.23 3.26
C LEU A 323 5.25 -19.32 3.24
N LEU A 324 5.93 -18.23 2.94
CA LEU A 324 7.39 -18.16 2.99
C LEU A 324 7.91 -18.35 4.43
N TYR A 325 7.30 -17.71 5.42
CA TYR A 325 7.66 -17.93 6.83
C TYR A 325 7.37 -19.37 7.26
N MET A 326 6.26 -19.96 6.87
CA MET A 326 5.96 -21.36 7.22
C MET A 326 6.98 -22.34 6.62
N ALA A 327 7.40 -22.11 5.38
CA ALA A 327 8.45 -22.93 4.76
C ALA A 327 9.83 -22.77 5.42
N LEU A 328 10.12 -21.59 6.00
CA LEU A 328 11.39 -21.30 6.67
C LEU A 328 11.42 -21.69 8.16
N TYR A 329 10.24 -21.76 8.80
CA TYR A 329 10.08 -22.05 10.23
C TYR A 329 9.17 -23.27 10.44
N PRO A 330 9.66 -24.49 10.13
CA PRO A 330 8.84 -25.70 10.18
C PRO A 330 8.28 -25.99 11.58
N GLU A 331 9.00 -25.63 12.64
CA GLU A 331 8.55 -25.78 14.03
C GLU A 331 7.34 -24.90 14.36
N VAL A 332 7.24 -23.72 13.74
CA VAL A 332 6.05 -22.84 13.86
C VAL A 332 4.90 -23.42 13.06
N GLN A 333 5.17 -23.89 11.84
CA GLN A 333 4.18 -24.55 10.99
C GLN A 333 3.56 -25.78 11.67
N GLU A 334 4.38 -26.63 12.30
CA GLU A 334 3.91 -27.82 13.04
C GLU A 334 2.96 -27.44 14.17
N LYS A 335 3.27 -26.39 14.95
CA LYS A 335 2.39 -25.92 16.03
C LYS A 335 1.06 -25.39 15.49
N VAL A 336 1.09 -24.63 14.39
CA VAL A 336 -0.14 -24.18 13.69
C VAL A 336 -0.98 -25.36 13.26
N GLN A 337 -0.37 -26.35 12.63
CA GLN A 337 -1.03 -27.56 12.16
C GLN A 337 -1.63 -28.38 13.32
N ALA A 338 -0.89 -28.54 14.41
CA ALA A 338 -1.40 -29.21 15.61
C ALA A 338 -2.63 -28.49 16.22
N GLU A 339 -2.63 -27.16 16.22
CA GLU A 339 -3.79 -26.38 16.68
C GLU A 339 -5.00 -26.56 15.75
N ILE A 340 -4.78 -26.53 14.42
CA ILE A 340 -5.82 -26.78 13.40
C ILE A 340 -6.41 -28.18 13.59
N ASP A 341 -5.58 -29.19 13.71
CA ASP A 341 -6.02 -30.60 13.88
C ASP A 341 -6.85 -30.78 15.13
N ARG A 342 -6.50 -30.11 16.23
CA ARG A 342 -7.24 -30.15 17.49
C ARG A 342 -8.59 -29.45 17.41
N VAL A 343 -8.68 -28.28 16.72
CA VAL A 343 -9.86 -27.42 16.76
C VAL A 343 -10.81 -27.71 15.59
N ILE A 344 -10.27 -27.90 14.39
CA ILE A 344 -11.02 -28.02 13.14
C ILE A 344 -11.00 -29.48 12.63
N GLY A 345 -9.84 -30.15 12.75
CA GLY A 345 -9.57 -31.43 12.13
C GLY A 345 -9.35 -31.31 10.60
N GLN A 346 -9.37 -32.45 9.91
CA GLN A 346 -9.02 -32.50 8.47
C GLN A 346 -10.26 -32.40 7.53
N LYS A 347 -11.46 -32.60 8.04
CA LYS A 347 -12.70 -32.75 7.22
C LYS A 347 -13.49 -31.46 7.07
N ARG A 348 -13.58 -30.68 8.12
CA ARG A 348 -14.39 -29.46 8.13
C ARG A 348 -13.59 -28.26 7.60
N ALA A 349 -14.23 -27.38 6.85
CA ALA A 349 -13.64 -26.10 6.48
C ALA A 349 -13.43 -25.19 7.70
N ALA A 350 -12.40 -24.33 7.65
CA ALA A 350 -12.16 -23.31 8.64
C ALA A 350 -13.31 -22.28 8.66
N SER A 351 -13.67 -21.83 9.85
CA SER A 351 -14.69 -20.80 10.09
C SER A 351 -14.11 -19.66 10.90
N LEU A 352 -14.61 -18.44 10.71
CA LEU A 352 -14.19 -17.28 11.52
C LEU A 352 -14.45 -17.46 13.02
N ALA A 353 -15.44 -18.28 13.38
CA ALA A 353 -15.70 -18.65 14.77
C ALA A 353 -14.57 -19.46 15.41
N ASP A 354 -13.78 -20.19 14.62
CA ASP A 354 -12.67 -21.00 15.14
C ASP A 354 -11.51 -20.14 15.68
N ARG A 355 -11.40 -18.88 15.24
CA ARG A 355 -10.30 -17.97 15.59
C ARG A 355 -10.09 -17.82 17.10
N GLU A 356 -11.18 -17.75 17.86
CA GLU A 356 -11.11 -17.60 19.32
C GLU A 356 -10.48 -18.83 20.00
N SER A 357 -10.66 -20.01 19.39
CA SER A 357 -10.09 -21.29 19.86
C SER A 357 -8.69 -21.59 19.28
N MET A 358 -8.15 -20.68 18.48
CA MET A 358 -6.87 -20.83 17.76
C MET A 358 -5.90 -19.67 18.05
N PRO A 359 -5.53 -19.46 19.33
CA PRO A 359 -4.69 -18.32 19.71
C PRO A 359 -3.30 -18.35 19.06
N TYR A 360 -2.68 -19.52 18.89
CA TYR A 360 -1.35 -19.64 18.29
C TYR A 360 -1.39 -19.31 16.80
N THR A 361 -2.34 -19.85 16.05
CA THR A 361 -2.53 -19.54 14.62
C THR A 361 -2.79 -18.04 14.42
N ASN A 362 -3.64 -17.46 15.29
CA ASN A 362 -3.90 -16.02 15.25
C ASN A 362 -2.62 -15.20 15.53
N ALA A 363 -1.81 -15.61 16.51
CA ALA A 363 -0.53 -15.00 16.83
C ALA A 363 0.46 -15.08 15.65
N VAL A 364 0.54 -16.23 14.97
CA VAL A 364 1.38 -16.40 13.77
C VAL A 364 0.98 -15.43 12.65
N ILE A 365 -0.31 -15.30 12.36
CA ILE A 365 -0.79 -14.36 11.34
C ILE A 365 -0.39 -12.91 11.69
N HIS A 366 -0.51 -12.52 12.95
CA HIS A 366 -0.12 -11.18 13.41
C HIS A 366 1.40 -10.98 13.33
N GLU A 367 2.18 -11.99 13.67
CA GLU A 367 3.65 -11.92 13.58
C GLU A 367 4.13 -11.85 12.12
N VAL A 368 3.48 -12.56 11.20
CA VAL A 368 3.71 -12.41 9.76
C VAL A 368 3.48 -10.96 9.31
N GLN A 369 2.39 -10.35 9.75
CA GLN A 369 2.09 -8.95 9.42
C GLN A 369 3.11 -7.98 10.03
N ARG A 370 3.57 -8.22 11.27
CA ARG A 370 4.59 -7.40 11.92
C ARG A 370 5.93 -7.46 11.18
N MET A 371 6.39 -8.66 10.86
CA MET A 371 7.69 -8.89 10.22
C MET A 371 7.66 -8.56 8.73
N GLY A 372 6.60 -8.94 8.02
CA GLY A 372 6.42 -8.62 6.62
C GLY A 372 6.24 -7.13 6.37
N ASN A 373 5.58 -6.43 7.32
CA ASN A 373 5.45 -4.97 7.37
C ASN A 373 5.24 -4.33 5.99
N ILE A 374 4.22 -4.81 5.29
CA ILE A 374 4.03 -4.59 3.85
C ILE A 374 3.84 -3.12 3.45
N ILE A 375 3.44 -2.24 4.39
CA ILE A 375 3.33 -0.79 4.18
C ILE A 375 4.17 -0.06 5.25
N PRO A 376 5.51 -0.07 5.11
CA PRO A 376 6.45 0.22 6.20
C PRO A 376 6.47 1.69 6.65
N LEU A 377 6.01 2.62 5.82
CA LEU A 377 5.91 4.05 6.11
C LEU A 377 4.46 4.54 6.22
N ASN A 378 3.53 3.59 6.34
CA ASN A 378 2.10 3.87 6.26
C ASN A 378 1.72 4.56 4.94
N VAL A 379 0.44 4.86 4.73
CA VAL A 379 0.03 5.71 3.61
C VAL A 379 0.18 7.17 4.04
N PRO A 380 0.98 7.99 3.34
CA PRO A 380 1.28 9.36 3.75
C PRO A 380 0.03 10.20 4.01
N ARG A 381 0.14 11.14 4.95
CA ARG A 381 -0.87 12.15 5.22
C ARG A 381 -0.34 13.54 4.92
N GLU A 382 -1.24 14.50 4.76
CA GLU A 382 -0.88 15.89 4.52
C GLU A 382 -1.56 16.80 5.55
N VAL A 383 -0.82 17.76 6.04
CA VAL A 383 -1.30 18.80 6.93
C VAL A 383 -2.25 19.71 6.16
N ALA A 384 -3.54 19.70 6.51
CA ALA A 384 -4.59 20.48 5.88
C ALA A 384 -4.62 21.95 6.34
N MET A 385 -4.15 22.23 7.54
CA MET A 385 -4.01 23.56 8.14
C MET A 385 -2.83 23.58 9.12
N ASP A 386 -2.21 24.73 9.28
CA ASP A 386 -1.09 24.90 10.20
C ASP A 386 -1.40 24.32 11.57
N THR A 387 -0.49 23.50 12.08
CA THR A 387 -0.69 22.80 13.35
C THR A 387 0.63 22.64 14.13
N THR A 388 0.53 22.22 15.37
CA THR A 388 1.69 21.95 16.22
C THR A 388 1.65 20.48 16.66
N LEU A 389 2.79 19.80 16.55
CA LEU A 389 2.99 18.44 17.01
C LEU A 389 4.27 18.36 17.84
N ASN A 390 4.17 17.86 19.07
CA ASN A 390 5.31 17.74 19.98
C ASN A 390 6.16 19.04 20.09
N GLY A 391 5.49 20.20 20.13
CA GLY A 391 6.15 21.52 20.20
C GLY A 391 6.68 22.05 18.86
N PHE A 392 6.68 21.28 17.80
CA PHE A 392 7.11 21.70 16.47
C PHE A 392 5.94 22.22 15.63
N HIS A 393 6.18 23.30 14.88
CA HIS A 393 5.23 23.85 13.94
C HIS A 393 5.27 23.08 12.63
N LEU A 394 4.11 22.62 12.17
CA LEU A 394 3.91 21.94 10.89
C LEU A 394 3.03 22.81 10.00
N PRO A 395 3.57 23.45 8.97
CA PRO A 395 2.78 24.23 8.01
C PRO A 395 1.82 23.35 7.20
N LYS A 396 0.73 23.95 6.75
CA LYS A 396 -0.16 23.35 5.74
C LYS A 396 0.64 22.86 4.53
N GLY A 397 0.28 21.69 4.00
CA GLY A 397 0.96 21.04 2.87
C GLY A 397 2.16 20.17 3.28
N THR A 398 2.54 20.16 4.57
CA THR A 398 3.58 19.24 5.04
C THR A 398 3.10 17.80 4.94
N MET A 399 3.88 16.93 4.29
CA MET A 399 3.64 15.49 4.25
C MET A 399 4.06 14.85 5.58
N VAL A 400 3.21 14.00 6.14
CA VAL A 400 3.48 13.26 7.37
C VAL A 400 3.63 11.77 7.05
N LEU A 401 4.81 11.22 7.30
CA LEU A 401 5.15 9.82 7.17
C LEU A 401 5.18 9.14 8.54
N THR A 402 4.48 8.04 8.69
CA THR A 402 4.49 7.25 9.94
C THR A 402 5.42 6.07 9.77
N ASN A 403 6.52 6.05 10.49
CA ASN A 403 7.54 5.00 10.40
C ASN A 403 7.12 3.73 11.17
N LEU A 404 6.31 2.89 10.52
CA LEU A 404 5.88 1.62 11.08
C LEU A 404 7.04 0.61 11.19
N THR A 405 8.08 0.73 10.35
CA THR A 405 9.26 -0.12 10.47
C THR A 405 9.94 0.05 11.82
N ALA A 406 10.13 1.29 12.25
CA ALA A 406 10.71 1.54 13.57
C ALA A 406 9.77 1.08 14.70
N LEU A 407 8.46 1.30 14.56
CA LEU A 407 7.47 0.88 15.57
C LEU A 407 7.40 -0.64 15.70
N HIS A 408 7.33 -1.37 14.58
CA HIS A 408 7.23 -2.83 14.58
C HIS A 408 8.55 -3.53 14.94
N ARG A 409 9.64 -2.77 15.09
CA ARG A 409 10.96 -3.25 15.49
C ARG A 409 11.51 -2.52 16.72
N ASP A 410 10.68 -1.79 17.45
CA ASP A 410 11.09 -1.10 18.68
C ASP A 410 11.35 -2.12 19.80
N PRO A 411 12.59 -2.22 20.34
CA PRO A 411 12.88 -3.15 21.44
C PRO A 411 12.16 -2.83 22.75
N LYS A 412 11.55 -1.65 22.87
CA LYS A 412 10.68 -1.31 24.00
C LYS A 412 9.31 -1.97 23.91
N GLU A 413 8.88 -2.27 22.70
CA GLU A 413 7.56 -2.86 22.40
C GLU A 413 7.65 -4.37 22.16
N TRP A 414 8.77 -4.85 21.60
CA TRP A 414 8.96 -6.23 21.14
C TRP A 414 10.20 -6.86 21.79
N ALA A 415 10.04 -7.98 22.46
CA ALA A 415 11.13 -8.66 23.18
C ALA A 415 12.27 -9.12 22.25
N THR A 416 11.92 -9.57 21.04
CA THR A 416 12.87 -10.01 20.00
C THR A 416 12.52 -9.37 18.67
N PRO A 417 12.73 -8.04 18.49
CA PRO A 417 12.14 -7.27 17.41
C PRO A 417 12.53 -7.74 16.00
N ASP A 418 13.71 -8.31 15.84
CA ASP A 418 14.24 -8.75 14.53
C ASP A 418 14.04 -10.26 14.28
N VAL A 419 13.41 -10.97 15.20
CA VAL A 419 13.15 -12.41 15.09
C VAL A 419 11.66 -12.66 14.83
N PHE A 420 11.36 -13.61 13.94
CA PHE A 420 10.00 -14.11 13.75
C PHE A 420 9.60 -14.94 14.97
N ASN A 421 8.80 -14.38 15.84
CA ASN A 421 8.43 -14.98 17.13
C ASN A 421 6.95 -14.74 17.44
N PRO A 422 6.07 -15.72 17.18
CA PRO A 422 4.64 -15.61 17.48
C PRO A 422 4.32 -15.34 18.95
N GLU A 423 5.22 -15.66 19.90
CA GLU A 423 5.04 -15.38 21.32
C GLU A 423 4.87 -13.89 21.64
N HIS A 424 5.26 -12.99 20.73
CA HIS A 424 4.98 -11.57 20.86
C HIS A 424 3.47 -11.26 21.02
N PHE A 425 2.62 -12.11 20.47
CA PHE A 425 1.17 -11.97 20.47
C PHE A 425 0.46 -12.98 21.38
N LEU A 426 1.21 -13.61 22.30
CA LEU A 426 0.65 -14.54 23.28
C LEU A 426 0.93 -14.06 24.71
N GLU A 427 0.00 -14.34 25.61
CA GLU A 427 0.15 -14.18 27.04
C GLU A 427 -0.60 -15.32 27.74
N ASN A 428 0.11 -16.13 28.49
CA ASN A 428 -0.45 -17.34 29.14
C ASN A 428 -1.17 -18.28 28.15
N GLY A 429 -0.63 -18.42 26.94
CA GLY A 429 -1.20 -19.27 25.89
C GLY A 429 -2.43 -18.69 25.19
N GLN A 430 -2.86 -17.47 25.52
CA GLN A 430 -3.97 -16.79 24.90
C GLN A 430 -3.48 -15.66 24.01
N PHE A 431 -4.25 -15.36 22.95
CA PHE A 431 -3.93 -14.26 22.06
C PHE A 431 -4.02 -12.90 22.77
N LYS A 432 -2.96 -12.11 22.65
CA LYS A 432 -2.88 -10.75 23.19
C LYS A 432 -2.67 -9.72 22.09
N LYS A 433 -3.62 -8.82 21.95
CA LYS A 433 -3.48 -7.66 21.05
C LYS A 433 -2.39 -6.72 21.59
N ARG A 434 -1.53 -6.20 20.69
CA ARG A 434 -0.49 -5.21 21.01
C ARG A 434 -0.89 -3.84 20.46
N GLU A 435 -0.77 -2.80 21.27
CA GLU A 435 -1.10 -1.43 20.84
C GLU A 435 -0.11 -0.89 19.80
N SER A 436 1.15 -1.33 19.88
CA SER A 436 2.23 -1.01 18.93
C SER A 436 2.10 -1.74 17.59
N PHE A 437 1.11 -2.62 17.44
CA PHE A 437 0.84 -3.32 16.20
C PHE A 437 -0.21 -2.57 15.36
N LEU A 438 0.25 -1.80 14.36
CA LEU A 438 -0.57 -0.89 13.56
C LEU A 438 -0.52 -1.15 12.04
N PRO A 439 -0.63 -2.39 11.55
CA PRO A 439 -0.54 -2.68 10.12
C PRO A 439 -1.68 -2.08 9.32
N PHE A 440 -2.80 -1.74 9.95
CA PHE A 440 -3.98 -1.11 9.35
C PHE A 440 -4.08 0.39 9.65
N SER A 441 -3.01 0.99 10.20
CA SER A 441 -3.01 2.37 10.67
C SER A 441 -4.01 2.59 11.83
N MET A 442 -4.30 3.84 12.15
CA MET A 442 -5.29 4.23 13.15
C MET A 442 -5.97 5.55 12.78
N GLY A 443 -7.04 5.88 13.50
CA GLY A 443 -7.82 7.12 13.30
C GLY A 443 -8.78 7.03 12.12
N LYS A 444 -9.26 8.19 11.66
CA LYS A 444 -10.33 8.28 10.63
C LYS A 444 -9.92 7.77 9.26
N ARG A 445 -8.62 7.78 8.97
CA ARG A 445 -8.01 7.22 7.75
C ARG A 445 -7.47 5.81 7.93
N ALA A 446 -7.77 5.13 9.04
CA ALA A 446 -7.47 3.72 9.21
C ALA A 446 -8.05 2.89 8.06
N CYS A 447 -7.45 1.74 7.79
CA CYS A 447 -7.88 0.85 6.72
C CYS A 447 -9.38 0.55 6.79
N LEU A 448 -10.09 0.80 5.72
CA LEU A 448 -11.54 0.51 5.67
C LEU A 448 -11.83 -0.98 5.49
N GLY A 449 -10.85 -1.74 4.94
CA GLY A 449 -10.91 -3.18 4.70
C GLY A 449 -10.30 -4.03 5.81
N GLU A 450 -9.95 -3.48 6.99
CA GLU A 450 -9.29 -4.23 8.07
C GLU A 450 -10.05 -5.51 8.43
N GLN A 451 -11.37 -5.44 8.60
CA GLN A 451 -12.18 -6.60 8.97
C GLN A 451 -12.16 -7.66 7.86
N LEU A 452 -12.25 -7.24 6.59
CA LEU A 452 -12.18 -8.13 5.43
C LEU A 452 -10.82 -8.83 5.39
N ALA A 453 -9.74 -8.07 5.42
CA ALA A 453 -8.38 -8.60 5.35
C ALA A 453 -8.07 -9.60 6.50
N ARG A 454 -8.50 -9.28 7.73
CA ARG A 454 -8.32 -10.19 8.88
C ARG A 454 -9.10 -11.49 8.71
N SER A 455 -10.27 -11.43 8.10
CA SER A 455 -11.09 -12.61 7.80
C SER A 455 -10.47 -13.46 6.70
N GLU A 456 -10.06 -12.84 5.60
CA GLU A 456 -9.39 -13.50 4.48
C GLU A 456 -8.08 -14.17 4.92
N LEU A 457 -7.24 -13.44 5.64
CA LEU A 457 -5.97 -13.97 6.14
C LEU A 457 -6.20 -15.20 7.01
N PHE A 458 -7.19 -15.16 7.89
CA PHE A 458 -7.49 -16.30 8.75
C PHE A 458 -8.02 -17.51 7.96
N ILE A 459 -9.02 -17.31 7.10
CA ILE A 459 -9.63 -18.41 6.33
C ILE A 459 -8.63 -19.03 5.35
N PHE A 460 -7.94 -18.21 4.52
CA PHE A 460 -6.99 -18.73 3.54
C PHE A 460 -5.78 -19.38 4.19
N PHE A 461 -5.15 -18.71 5.18
CA PHE A 461 -3.99 -19.27 5.87
C PHE A 461 -4.34 -20.60 6.56
N THR A 462 -5.42 -20.64 7.32
CA THR A 462 -5.85 -21.85 8.04
C THR A 462 -6.20 -22.99 7.07
N SER A 463 -6.91 -22.69 5.97
CA SER A 463 -7.25 -23.70 4.96
C SER A 463 -6.02 -24.28 4.27
N LEU A 464 -5.03 -23.44 3.97
CA LEU A 464 -3.76 -23.89 3.37
C LEU A 464 -2.95 -24.72 4.35
N MET A 465 -2.82 -24.30 5.62
CA MET A 465 -2.11 -25.06 6.66
C MET A 465 -2.82 -26.37 7.04
N GLN A 466 -4.15 -26.41 6.90
CA GLN A 466 -4.91 -27.64 7.10
C GLN A 466 -4.59 -28.70 6.04
N LYS A 467 -4.37 -28.29 4.79
CA LYS A 467 -4.26 -29.22 3.64
C LYS A 467 -2.83 -29.49 3.18
N PHE A 468 -1.90 -28.60 3.49
CA PHE A 468 -0.52 -28.72 3.01
C PHE A 468 0.50 -28.47 4.10
N THR A 469 1.66 -29.12 3.97
CA THR A 469 2.91 -28.74 4.64
C THR A 469 3.79 -28.05 3.60
N PHE A 470 4.13 -26.81 3.84
CA PHE A 470 4.97 -26.00 2.95
C PHE A 470 6.44 -26.19 3.28
N LYS A 471 7.26 -26.43 2.24
CA LYS A 471 8.70 -26.71 2.37
C LYS A 471 9.49 -25.96 1.31
N PRO A 472 10.77 -25.63 1.58
CA PRO A 472 11.68 -25.16 0.55
C PRO A 472 11.88 -26.25 -0.52
N PRO A 473 12.06 -25.88 -1.81
CA PRO A 473 12.55 -26.83 -2.81
C PRO A 473 13.93 -27.36 -2.45
N THR A 474 14.22 -28.61 -2.80
CA THR A 474 15.47 -29.29 -2.40
C THR A 474 16.74 -28.54 -2.84
N ASN A 475 16.70 -27.87 -4.00
CA ASN A 475 17.87 -27.23 -4.61
C ASN A 475 17.77 -25.68 -4.59
N GLU A 476 16.84 -25.09 -3.84
CA GLU A 476 16.66 -23.64 -3.77
C GLU A 476 16.74 -23.17 -2.33
N LYS A 477 17.47 -22.07 -2.13
CA LYS A 477 17.55 -21.42 -0.83
C LYS A 477 16.51 -20.30 -0.78
N LEU A 478 15.50 -20.43 0.06
CA LEU A 478 14.56 -19.36 0.34
C LEU A 478 15.23 -18.20 1.08
N SER A 479 14.76 -16.98 0.83
CA SER A 479 15.27 -15.78 1.51
C SER A 479 14.13 -14.82 1.86
N LEU A 480 14.34 -14.04 2.92
CA LEU A 480 13.43 -12.98 3.35
C LEU A 480 13.71 -11.63 2.64
N LYS A 481 14.39 -11.65 1.50
CA LYS A 481 14.56 -10.46 0.66
C LYS A 481 13.21 -10.02 0.12
N PHE A 482 13.07 -8.72 -0.05
CA PHE A 482 11.83 -8.11 -0.56
C PHE A 482 12.08 -7.35 -1.87
N ARG A 483 11.01 -7.20 -2.63
CA ARG A 483 10.88 -6.26 -3.74
C ARG A 483 10.12 -5.04 -3.23
N ASN A 484 10.70 -3.86 -3.40
CA ASN A 484 10.03 -2.61 -3.08
C ASN A 484 9.02 -2.27 -4.18
N GLY A 485 7.78 -2.08 -3.80
CA GLY A 485 6.66 -1.60 -4.59
C GLY A 485 5.83 -0.68 -3.70
N LEU A 486 4.58 -0.45 -4.02
CA LEU A 486 3.65 0.20 -3.09
C LEU A 486 3.45 -0.66 -1.83
N THR A 487 3.65 -1.97 -1.96
CA THR A 487 3.84 -2.89 -0.83
C THR A 487 5.23 -3.52 -0.87
N LEU A 488 5.75 -3.93 0.30
CA LEU A 488 6.94 -4.77 0.38
C LEU A 488 6.55 -6.23 0.15
N SER A 489 6.75 -6.73 -1.05
CA SER A 489 6.47 -8.11 -1.39
C SER A 489 7.73 -8.98 -1.30
N PRO A 490 7.63 -10.28 -0.95
CA PRO A 490 8.79 -11.16 -1.02
C PRO A 490 9.29 -11.22 -2.48
N VAL A 491 10.60 -11.32 -2.67
CA VAL A 491 11.16 -11.59 -4.01
C VAL A 491 10.55 -12.88 -4.57
N THR A 492 10.47 -12.97 -5.88
CA THR A 492 9.97 -14.18 -6.55
C THR A 492 10.70 -15.42 -6.03
N HIS A 493 9.95 -16.40 -5.56
CA HIS A 493 10.45 -17.64 -5.00
C HIS A 493 9.51 -18.79 -5.32
N ARG A 494 10.00 -20.00 -5.18
CA ARG A 494 9.20 -21.23 -5.29
C ARG A 494 9.16 -21.94 -3.95
N ILE A 495 8.06 -22.59 -3.67
CA ILE A 495 7.84 -23.45 -2.50
C ILE A 495 7.20 -24.75 -2.94
N CYS A 496 7.32 -25.79 -2.12
CA CYS A 496 6.62 -27.06 -2.33
C CYS A 496 5.45 -27.15 -1.34
N ALA A 497 4.26 -27.48 -1.83
CA ALA A 497 3.08 -27.75 -1.01
C ALA A 497 2.83 -29.26 -0.96
N VAL A 498 3.26 -29.90 0.13
CA VAL A 498 3.12 -31.35 0.34
C VAL A 498 1.76 -31.60 0.97
N PRO A 499 0.86 -32.37 0.31
CA PRO A 499 -0.45 -32.68 0.89
C PRO A 499 -0.34 -33.36 2.26
N ARG A 500 -1.23 -32.99 3.17
CA ARG A 500 -1.41 -33.65 4.47
C ARG A 500 -2.53 -34.69 4.36
N GLU A 501 -2.31 -35.85 4.99
CA GLU A 501 -3.29 -36.94 5.04
C GLU A 501 -4.46 -36.65 6.00
#